data_e08f5d3a0fe401d838fae7565656346f
#
_entry.id   e08f5d3a0fe401d838fae7565656346f
#
_cell.length_a   1.000
_cell.length_b   1.000
_cell.length_c   1.000
_cell.angle_alpha   90.00
_cell.angle_beta   90.00
_cell.angle_gamma   90.00
#
_symmetry.space_group_name_H-M   'P 1'
#
loop_
_entity.id
_entity.type
_entity.pdbx_description
1 polymer ?
#
loop_
_entity_poly.entity_id
_entity_poly.type
_entity_poly.pdbx_seq_one_letter_code
_entity_poly.pdbx_strand_id
1 'polypeptide(L)'
;MVKIKFGISSSLHPEKIPAPEEILNFAEQAENYGYDSLWMGDHIAFHGHYTDSLTTLAAFAARTSKIIIGTAVFLVPLRRPAIAAKIAATVDFLSGGNRFIFGIGIGGEGKKEFELCGVPVRERGKRTDESIEIIKKLWTGEKVEHKGEFWNFSSVSQTPAPLTKGGPPIWIGGRSDAARKRAVMKGNGYISYLYSAEKFKEGLTKMHEIANKTKGILQIEEGLWTPAHHSFIFCHKDEGFALKSGIKNLSRRYNMDFSGIAEKYLIFGPPEKCLEDIEKFKHAGVKHFVFKHAGPPEEELDQLALLSEEVIARAKN
;
A
#
# COMPACT_ATOMS: atom_id res chain seq x y z
N MET A 1 -23.79 -1.20 4.62
CA MET A 1 -22.53 -0.52 5.02
C MET A 1 -21.35 -1.24 4.37
N VAL A 2 -20.35 -0.50 3.90
CA VAL A 2 -19.10 -1.11 3.39
C VAL A 2 -18.36 -1.76 4.54
N LYS A 3 -18.03 -3.05 4.40
CA LYS A 3 -17.31 -3.83 5.41
C LYS A 3 -15.89 -3.30 5.57
N ILE A 4 -15.45 -3.07 6.81
CA ILE A 4 -14.06 -2.70 7.11
C ILE A 4 -13.16 -3.90 6.82
N LYS A 5 -12.04 -3.67 6.12
CA LYS A 5 -11.04 -4.68 5.79
C LYS A 5 -9.75 -4.44 6.56
N PHE A 6 -9.09 -5.53 6.91
CA PHE A 6 -7.83 -5.54 7.63
C PHE A 6 -6.78 -6.33 6.86
N GLY A 7 -5.75 -5.65 6.44
CA GLY A 7 -4.59 -6.24 5.78
C GLY A 7 -3.33 -6.13 6.63
N ILE A 8 -2.32 -6.86 6.22
CA ILE A 8 -0.99 -6.84 6.83
C ILE A 8 0.07 -6.57 5.76
N SER A 9 1.09 -5.81 6.08
CA SER A 9 2.24 -5.59 5.21
C SER A 9 3.43 -6.37 5.73
N SER A 10 4.01 -7.23 4.91
CA SER A 10 5.24 -7.93 5.26
C SER A 10 6.36 -6.93 5.55
N SER A 11 7.09 -7.17 6.64
CA SER A 11 8.25 -6.37 7.01
C SER A 11 9.52 -7.10 6.61
N LEU A 12 10.06 -6.74 5.46
CA LEU A 12 11.47 -7.01 5.24
C LEU A 12 12.25 -6.10 6.20
N HIS A 13 12.99 -6.73 7.11
CA HIS A 13 13.60 -6.02 8.22
C HIS A 13 14.93 -5.38 7.80
N PRO A 14 15.27 -4.16 8.27
CA PRO A 14 16.53 -3.51 7.91
C PRO A 14 17.79 -4.26 8.37
N GLU A 15 17.68 -5.13 9.37
CA GLU A 15 18.83 -5.80 10.00
C GLU A 15 18.99 -7.27 9.61
N LYS A 16 17.93 -7.92 9.13
CA LYS A 16 17.98 -9.34 8.78
C LYS A 16 17.29 -9.53 7.43
N ILE A 17 18.00 -10.14 6.49
CA ILE A 17 17.37 -10.69 5.29
C ILE A 17 16.69 -11.99 5.73
N PRO A 18 15.36 -12.09 5.70
CA PRO A 18 14.69 -13.33 6.03
C PRO A 18 15.04 -14.40 5.00
N ALA A 19 15.00 -15.66 5.41
CA ALA A 19 15.10 -16.75 4.45
C ALA A 19 13.92 -16.68 3.46
N PRO A 20 14.11 -17.11 2.20
CA PRO A 20 13.03 -17.07 1.20
C PRO A 20 11.74 -17.74 1.68
N GLU A 21 11.85 -18.86 2.40
CA GLU A 21 10.70 -19.59 2.93
C GLU A 21 10.00 -18.84 4.08
N GLU A 22 10.71 -18.06 4.87
CA GLU A 22 10.10 -17.19 5.90
C GLU A 22 9.16 -16.14 5.26
N ILE A 23 9.57 -15.58 4.10
CA ILE A 23 8.76 -14.61 3.33
C ILE A 23 7.49 -15.28 2.80
N LEU A 24 7.62 -16.48 2.23
CA LEU A 24 6.49 -17.21 1.64
C LEU A 24 5.53 -17.70 2.71
N ASN A 25 6.04 -18.22 3.83
CA ASN A 25 5.24 -18.65 4.98
C ASN A 25 4.46 -17.52 5.60
N PHE A 26 5.01 -16.30 5.64
CA PHE A 26 4.28 -15.12 6.10
C PHE A 26 2.99 -14.90 5.29
N ALA A 27 3.04 -15.10 3.97
CA ALA A 27 1.87 -14.95 3.12
C ALA A 27 0.79 -16.01 3.40
N GLU A 28 1.20 -17.27 3.55
CA GLU A 28 0.30 -18.37 3.88
C GLU A 28 -0.34 -18.16 5.27
N GLN A 29 0.44 -17.76 6.26
CA GLN A 29 -0.06 -17.48 7.60
C GLN A 29 -1.02 -16.31 7.62
N ALA A 30 -0.73 -15.22 6.89
CA ALA A 30 -1.66 -14.10 6.78
C ALA A 30 -3.02 -14.53 6.20
N GLU A 31 -3.03 -15.40 5.18
CA GLU A 31 -4.27 -15.99 4.65
C GLU A 31 -4.97 -16.86 5.68
N ASN A 32 -4.23 -17.75 6.35
CA ASN A 32 -4.77 -18.69 7.35
C ASN A 32 -5.36 -18.01 8.58
N TYR A 33 -4.75 -16.91 9.03
CA TYR A 33 -5.28 -16.07 10.11
C TYR A 33 -6.44 -15.16 9.68
N GLY A 34 -6.87 -15.21 8.40
CA GLY A 34 -8.06 -14.50 7.92
C GLY A 34 -7.88 -13.01 7.73
N TYR A 35 -6.66 -12.55 7.44
CA TYR A 35 -6.45 -11.20 6.94
C TYR A 35 -7.14 -11.02 5.59
N ASP A 36 -7.71 -9.83 5.37
CA ASP A 36 -8.38 -9.53 4.11
C ASP A 36 -7.39 -9.23 2.97
N SER A 37 -6.15 -8.82 3.31
CA SER A 37 -5.14 -8.47 2.30
C SER A 37 -3.70 -8.50 2.83
N LEU A 38 -2.75 -8.72 1.91
CA LEU A 38 -1.32 -8.79 2.15
C LEU A 38 -0.58 -7.80 1.24
N TRP A 39 0.35 -7.02 1.80
CA TRP A 39 0.95 -5.88 1.12
C TRP A 39 2.47 -5.91 1.13
N MET A 40 3.06 -5.41 0.03
CA MET A 40 4.51 -5.21 -0.09
C MET A 40 4.85 -3.74 -0.31
N GLY A 41 5.83 -3.23 0.44
CA GLY A 41 6.50 -1.97 0.13
C GLY A 41 7.47 -2.14 -1.05
N ASP A 42 7.87 -1.02 -1.66
CA ASP A 42 8.72 -1.02 -2.84
C ASP A 42 9.84 0.01 -2.74
N HIS A 43 11.06 -0.45 -2.98
CA HIS A 43 12.24 0.37 -3.17
C HIS A 43 13.21 -0.31 -4.15
N ILE A 44 13.96 0.49 -4.92
CA ILE A 44 15.06 0.00 -5.76
C ILE A 44 16.35 -0.08 -4.94
N ALA A 45 16.63 0.98 -4.20
CA ALA A 45 17.80 1.09 -3.32
C ALA A 45 17.48 2.03 -2.15
N PHE A 46 17.33 1.46 -0.98
CA PHE A 46 16.99 2.18 0.25
C PHE A 46 17.78 1.62 1.44
N HIS A 47 17.73 2.31 2.58
CA HIS A 47 18.31 1.76 3.80
C HIS A 47 17.40 0.66 4.35
N GLY A 48 17.78 -0.55 4.14
CA GLY A 48 17.02 -1.76 4.50
C GLY A 48 16.96 -2.73 3.34
N HIS A 49 16.55 -3.95 3.66
CA HIS A 49 16.43 -5.00 2.68
C HIS A 49 15.03 -4.99 2.08
N TYR A 50 14.94 -4.79 0.77
CA TYR A 50 13.69 -4.84 0.01
C TYR A 50 13.85 -5.82 -1.14
N THR A 51 12.92 -6.77 -1.25
CA THR A 51 12.74 -7.52 -2.49
C THR A 51 11.92 -6.67 -3.46
N ASP A 52 12.02 -6.93 -4.76
CA ASP A 52 11.12 -6.31 -5.72
C ASP A 52 9.67 -6.68 -5.39
N SER A 53 8.82 -5.67 -5.22
CA SER A 53 7.48 -5.85 -4.70
C SER A 53 6.59 -6.68 -5.61
N LEU A 54 6.62 -6.45 -6.92
CA LEU A 54 5.77 -7.19 -7.87
C LEU A 54 6.23 -8.64 -8.03
N THR A 55 7.54 -8.87 -8.03
CA THR A 55 8.11 -10.23 -8.07
C THR A 55 7.72 -11.03 -6.82
N THR A 56 7.80 -10.41 -5.64
CA THR A 56 7.38 -11.05 -4.38
C THR A 56 5.88 -11.30 -4.36
N LEU A 57 5.06 -10.37 -4.85
CA LEU A 57 3.61 -10.55 -4.93
C LEU A 57 3.22 -11.66 -5.92
N ALA A 58 3.99 -11.89 -6.99
CA ALA A 58 3.77 -13.04 -7.87
C ALA A 58 3.98 -14.37 -7.12
N ALA A 59 5.00 -14.45 -6.26
CA ALA A 59 5.23 -15.61 -5.39
C ALA A 59 4.11 -15.77 -4.36
N PHE A 60 3.64 -14.69 -3.74
CA PHE A 60 2.48 -14.72 -2.85
C PHE A 60 1.19 -15.17 -3.55
N ALA A 61 0.98 -14.72 -4.80
CA ALA A 61 -0.15 -15.17 -5.61
C ALA A 61 -0.18 -16.69 -5.80
N ALA A 62 1.01 -17.28 -6.00
CA ALA A 62 1.16 -18.73 -6.17
C ALA A 62 1.00 -19.55 -4.86
N ARG A 63 1.27 -18.91 -3.71
CA ARG A 63 1.19 -19.58 -2.39
C ARG A 63 -0.16 -19.38 -1.69
N THR A 64 -0.99 -18.47 -2.17
CA THR A 64 -2.29 -18.11 -1.57
C THR A 64 -3.41 -18.26 -2.57
N SER A 65 -4.64 -18.36 -2.09
CA SER A 65 -5.81 -18.62 -2.94
C SER A 65 -6.94 -17.60 -2.83
N LYS A 66 -7.02 -16.86 -1.71
CA LYS A 66 -8.16 -15.98 -1.38
C LYS A 66 -7.76 -14.57 -1.00
N ILE A 67 -6.64 -14.43 -0.26
CA ILE A 67 -6.20 -13.14 0.26
C ILE A 67 -5.92 -12.16 -0.89
N ILE A 68 -6.37 -10.92 -0.75
CA ILE A 68 -6.01 -9.84 -1.69
C ILE A 68 -4.53 -9.53 -1.49
N ILE A 69 -3.79 -9.36 -2.57
CA ILE A 69 -2.39 -8.95 -2.55
C ILE A 69 -2.25 -7.54 -3.11
N GLY A 70 -1.28 -6.76 -2.65
CA GLY A 70 -1.12 -5.39 -3.14
C GLY A 70 0.24 -4.76 -2.85
N THR A 71 0.51 -3.67 -3.55
CA THR A 71 1.70 -2.83 -3.29
C THR A 71 1.34 -1.62 -2.42
N ALA A 72 2.14 -1.35 -1.37
CA ALA A 72 1.94 -0.19 -0.48
C ALA A 72 3.27 0.55 -0.25
N VAL A 73 3.80 1.30 -1.22
CA VAL A 73 3.27 1.51 -2.59
C VAL A 73 4.38 1.30 -3.61
N PHE A 74 4.05 0.87 -4.83
CA PHE A 74 4.99 0.74 -5.94
C PHE A 74 5.45 2.12 -6.45
N LEU A 75 6.75 2.31 -6.57
CA LEU A 75 7.35 3.58 -7.00
C LEU A 75 7.37 3.68 -8.54
N VAL A 76 6.21 3.91 -9.12
CA VAL A 76 6.01 3.87 -10.57
C VAL A 76 6.92 4.83 -11.37
N PRO A 77 7.31 6.04 -10.87
CA PRO A 77 8.17 6.92 -11.67
C PRO A 77 9.59 6.39 -11.87
N LEU A 78 10.02 5.40 -11.07
CA LEU A 78 11.34 4.78 -11.18
C LEU A 78 11.41 3.67 -12.25
N ARG A 79 10.29 3.33 -12.88
CA ARG A 79 10.18 2.27 -13.90
C ARG A 79 9.58 2.80 -15.20
N ARG A 80 9.87 2.09 -16.30
CA ARG A 80 9.16 2.33 -17.55
C ARG A 80 7.73 1.81 -17.44
N PRO A 81 6.70 2.61 -17.80
CA PRO A 81 5.29 2.25 -17.59
C PRO A 81 4.88 0.98 -18.33
N ALA A 82 5.45 0.71 -19.52
CA ALA A 82 5.16 -0.51 -20.26
C ALA A 82 5.65 -1.78 -19.54
N ILE A 83 6.80 -1.71 -18.86
CA ILE A 83 7.32 -2.82 -18.05
C ILE A 83 6.47 -2.99 -16.79
N ALA A 84 6.16 -1.89 -16.09
CA ALA A 84 5.30 -1.93 -14.92
C ALA A 84 3.91 -2.49 -15.24
N ALA A 85 3.30 -2.07 -16.37
CA ALA A 85 2.01 -2.59 -16.85
C ALA A 85 2.06 -4.09 -17.09
N LYS A 86 3.15 -4.58 -17.75
CA LYS A 86 3.31 -6.00 -18.06
C LYS A 86 3.43 -6.85 -16.80
N ILE A 87 4.29 -6.43 -15.86
CA ILE A 87 4.52 -7.20 -14.63
C ILE A 87 3.24 -7.20 -13.78
N ALA A 88 2.59 -6.03 -13.62
CA ALA A 88 1.34 -5.91 -12.84
C ALA A 88 0.21 -6.76 -13.45
N ALA A 89 0.06 -6.78 -14.78
CA ALA A 89 -0.89 -7.66 -15.46
C ALA A 89 -0.57 -9.15 -15.24
N THR A 90 0.72 -9.49 -15.18
CA THR A 90 1.16 -10.87 -14.89
C THR A 90 0.83 -11.27 -13.45
N VAL A 91 1.04 -10.38 -12.47
CA VAL A 91 0.65 -10.62 -11.06
C VAL A 91 -0.85 -10.83 -10.96
N ASP A 92 -1.66 -10.01 -11.62
CA ASP A 92 -3.12 -10.16 -11.64
C ASP A 92 -3.53 -11.50 -12.27
N PHE A 93 -2.91 -11.87 -13.40
CA PHE A 93 -3.14 -13.15 -14.07
C PHE A 93 -2.81 -14.34 -13.16
N LEU A 94 -1.63 -14.36 -12.54
CA LEU A 94 -1.20 -15.42 -11.63
C LEU A 94 -2.05 -15.48 -10.35
N SER A 95 -2.63 -14.38 -9.92
CA SER A 95 -3.55 -14.34 -8.79
C SER A 95 -4.96 -14.89 -9.11
N GLY A 96 -5.27 -15.17 -10.36
CA GLY A 96 -6.59 -15.59 -10.81
C GLY A 96 -7.58 -14.41 -11.06
N GLY A 97 -7.10 -13.17 -11.04
CA GLY A 97 -7.90 -11.95 -11.18
C GLY A 97 -8.63 -11.56 -9.89
N ASN A 98 -8.98 -10.27 -9.77
CA ASN A 98 -9.72 -9.67 -8.66
C ASN A 98 -9.07 -9.83 -7.26
N ARG A 99 -7.82 -10.26 -7.20
CA ARG A 99 -7.05 -10.39 -5.95
C ARG A 99 -5.84 -9.45 -5.87
N PHE A 100 -5.56 -8.68 -6.91
CA PHE A 100 -4.42 -7.77 -6.92
C PHE A 100 -4.88 -6.31 -6.90
N ILE A 101 -4.27 -5.51 -6.00
CA ILE A 101 -4.42 -4.05 -5.93
C ILE A 101 -3.08 -3.41 -6.24
N PHE A 102 -3.04 -2.57 -7.26
CA PHE A 102 -1.83 -1.86 -7.64
C PHE A 102 -1.75 -0.51 -6.92
N GLY A 103 -1.20 -0.50 -5.71
CA GLY A 103 -0.94 0.71 -4.95
C GLY A 103 0.28 1.45 -5.49
N ILE A 104 0.12 2.69 -5.91
CA ILE A 104 1.13 3.50 -6.61
C ILE A 104 1.53 4.70 -5.77
N GLY A 105 2.84 4.96 -5.69
CA GLY A 105 3.41 6.15 -5.07
C GLY A 105 4.40 6.87 -5.97
N ILE A 106 4.67 8.13 -5.64
CA ILE A 106 5.66 8.94 -6.37
C ILE A 106 7.08 8.82 -5.80
N GLY A 107 7.26 8.21 -4.64
CA GLY A 107 8.55 8.18 -3.93
C GLY A 107 9.08 9.56 -3.55
N GLY A 108 10.38 9.63 -3.31
CA GLY A 108 11.10 10.88 -3.03
C GLY A 108 11.77 10.93 -1.67
N GLU A 109 11.65 9.88 -0.86
CA GLU A 109 12.38 9.72 0.42
C GLU A 109 13.85 9.36 0.14
N GLY A 110 14.11 8.50 -0.87
CA GLY A 110 15.43 8.09 -1.33
C GLY A 110 15.89 8.81 -2.59
N LYS A 111 16.52 9.99 -2.48
CA LYS A 111 17.03 10.72 -3.67
C LYS A 111 18.00 9.90 -4.51
N LYS A 112 18.84 9.07 -3.87
CA LYS A 112 19.84 8.23 -4.55
C LYS A 112 19.20 7.14 -5.41
N GLU A 113 18.04 6.61 -5.06
CA GLU A 113 17.37 5.63 -5.92
C GLU A 113 16.79 6.27 -7.19
N PHE A 114 16.41 7.55 -7.14
CA PHE A 114 16.04 8.31 -8.32
C PHE A 114 17.24 8.56 -9.26
N GLU A 115 18.39 8.90 -8.68
CA GLU A 115 19.65 9.03 -9.40
C GLU A 115 20.05 7.72 -10.08
N LEU A 116 20.01 6.60 -9.32
CA LEU A 116 20.29 5.27 -9.83
C LEU A 116 19.38 4.88 -11.01
N CYS A 117 18.12 5.27 -10.97
CA CYS A 117 17.16 5.02 -12.04
C CYS A 117 17.19 6.05 -13.17
N GLY A 118 18.06 7.06 -13.10
CA GLY A 118 18.15 8.12 -14.11
C GLY A 118 16.90 9.01 -14.20
N VAL A 119 16.18 9.18 -13.09
CA VAL A 119 14.92 9.92 -13.04
C VAL A 119 15.08 11.19 -12.20
N PRO A 120 14.94 12.39 -12.78
CA PRO A 120 14.95 13.62 -11.99
C PRO A 120 13.79 13.65 -10.97
N VAL A 121 14.11 13.85 -9.69
CA VAL A 121 13.10 13.85 -8.60
C VAL A 121 11.96 14.83 -8.86
N ARG A 122 12.24 15.98 -9.49
CA ARG A 122 11.24 17.01 -9.84
C ARG A 122 10.18 16.52 -10.84
N GLU A 123 10.48 15.50 -11.63
CA GLU A 123 9.58 14.96 -12.67
C GLU A 123 8.67 13.85 -12.15
N ARG A 124 8.92 13.35 -10.93
CA ARG A 124 8.25 12.16 -10.39
C ARG A 124 6.71 12.23 -10.44
N GLY A 125 6.13 13.40 -10.18
CA GLY A 125 4.68 13.59 -10.21
C GLY A 125 4.11 13.48 -11.64
N LYS A 126 4.69 14.18 -12.60
CA LYS A 126 4.28 14.16 -14.01
C LYS A 126 4.48 12.78 -14.63
N ARG A 127 5.65 12.15 -14.38
CA ARG A 127 5.93 10.77 -14.83
C ARG A 127 4.92 9.78 -14.28
N THR A 128 4.49 9.93 -13.01
CA THR A 128 3.45 9.09 -12.42
C THR A 128 2.11 9.30 -13.13
N ASP A 129 1.74 10.55 -13.40
CA ASP A 129 0.47 10.86 -14.08
C ASP A 129 0.39 10.28 -15.49
N GLU A 130 1.48 10.38 -16.25
CA GLU A 130 1.59 9.79 -17.59
C GLU A 130 1.69 8.26 -17.54
N SER A 131 2.42 7.72 -16.55
CA SER A 131 2.53 6.26 -16.37
C SER A 131 1.18 5.61 -16.10
N ILE A 132 0.33 6.19 -15.22
CA ILE A 132 -1.00 5.65 -14.93
C ILE A 132 -1.85 5.58 -16.20
N GLU A 133 -1.78 6.60 -17.05
CA GLU A 133 -2.51 6.64 -18.31
C GLU A 133 -2.05 5.54 -19.26
N ILE A 134 -0.75 5.39 -19.44
CA ILE A 134 -0.16 4.34 -20.29
C ILE A 134 -0.50 2.95 -19.77
N ILE A 135 -0.37 2.72 -18.47
CA ILE A 135 -0.68 1.44 -17.82
C ILE A 135 -2.14 1.05 -18.08
N LYS A 136 -3.07 1.97 -17.87
CA LYS A 136 -4.50 1.73 -18.13
C LYS A 136 -4.78 1.42 -19.60
N LYS A 137 -4.15 2.14 -20.54
CA LYS A 137 -4.25 1.86 -21.97
C LYS A 137 -3.75 0.44 -22.30
N LEU A 138 -2.56 0.07 -21.82
CA LEU A 138 -1.96 -1.23 -22.10
C LEU A 138 -2.75 -2.40 -21.50
N TRP A 139 -3.43 -2.18 -20.38
CA TRP A 139 -4.26 -3.19 -19.72
C TRP A 139 -5.56 -3.52 -20.48
N THR A 140 -5.95 -2.73 -21.49
CA THR A 140 -7.06 -3.10 -22.35
C THR A 140 -6.78 -4.33 -23.22
N GLY A 141 -5.49 -4.65 -23.48
CA GLY A 141 -5.07 -5.68 -24.42
C GLY A 141 -5.25 -5.30 -25.89
N GLU A 142 -5.88 -4.17 -26.16
CA GLU A 142 -6.12 -3.65 -27.50
C GLU A 142 -4.87 -2.97 -28.07
N LYS A 143 -4.91 -2.65 -29.39
CA LYS A 143 -3.90 -1.80 -30.00
C LYS A 143 -4.06 -0.36 -29.52
N VAL A 144 -3.05 0.15 -28.87
CA VAL A 144 -3.04 1.49 -28.30
C VAL A 144 -1.81 2.27 -28.77
N GLU A 145 -1.92 3.59 -28.73
CA GLU A 145 -0.83 4.53 -28.99
C GLU A 145 -0.76 5.57 -27.86
N HIS A 146 0.38 6.17 -27.72
CA HIS A 146 0.59 7.24 -26.74
C HIS A 146 1.57 8.28 -27.29
N LYS A 147 1.24 9.53 -27.07
CA LYS A 147 2.12 10.68 -27.33
C LYS A 147 2.09 11.58 -26.11
N GLY A 148 3.13 11.55 -25.30
CA GLY A 148 3.23 12.27 -24.04
C GLY A 148 4.51 13.07 -23.90
N GLU A 149 4.73 13.62 -22.71
CA GLU A 149 5.94 14.39 -22.39
C GLU A 149 7.16 13.47 -22.25
N PHE A 150 6.99 12.26 -21.68
CA PHE A 150 8.09 11.34 -21.35
C PHE A 150 8.14 10.10 -22.24
N TRP A 151 7.00 9.66 -22.77
CA TRP A 151 6.93 8.42 -23.56
C TRP A 151 6.10 8.63 -24.82
N ASN A 152 6.60 8.05 -25.92
CA ASN A 152 5.92 8.05 -27.20
C ASN A 152 6.02 6.66 -27.81
N PHE A 153 4.90 6.11 -28.27
CA PHE A 153 4.86 4.87 -29.02
C PHE A 153 3.63 4.84 -29.94
N SER A 154 3.80 4.14 -31.05
CA SER A 154 2.73 3.89 -32.01
C SER A 154 2.09 2.52 -31.73
N SER A 155 1.04 2.21 -32.46
CA SER A 155 0.20 1.02 -32.40
C SER A 155 0.86 -0.24 -31.82
N VAL A 156 0.62 -0.53 -30.55
CA VAL A 156 1.14 -1.71 -29.83
C VAL A 156 0.05 -2.30 -28.94
N SER A 157 -0.02 -3.59 -28.81
CA SER A 157 -0.84 -4.29 -27.81
C SER A 157 0.03 -5.03 -26.82
N GLN A 158 -0.44 -5.17 -25.59
CA GLN A 158 0.25 -5.92 -24.54
C GLN A 158 -0.64 -7.06 -24.02
N THR A 159 -0.20 -8.30 -24.28
CA THR A 159 -0.93 -9.51 -23.89
C THR A 159 -0.06 -10.46 -23.08
N PRO A 160 -0.62 -11.27 -22.12
CA PRO A 160 -2.02 -11.21 -21.73
C PRO A 160 -2.38 -9.88 -21.07
N ALA A 161 -3.63 -9.44 -21.27
CA ALA A 161 -4.22 -8.39 -20.47
C ALA A 161 -4.50 -8.93 -19.05
N PRO A 162 -4.72 -8.06 -18.03
CA PRO A 162 -5.19 -8.50 -16.72
C PRO A 162 -6.47 -9.31 -16.82
N LEU A 163 -6.66 -10.28 -15.93
CA LEU A 163 -7.93 -11.02 -15.80
C LEU A 163 -9.01 -10.15 -15.14
N THR A 164 -8.60 -9.27 -14.23
CA THR A 164 -9.50 -8.29 -13.63
C THR A 164 -10.04 -7.34 -14.69
N LYS A 165 -11.36 -7.32 -14.86
CA LYS A 165 -12.02 -6.46 -15.87
C LYS A 165 -11.69 -4.98 -15.65
N GLY A 166 -11.11 -4.34 -16.64
CA GLY A 166 -10.65 -2.94 -16.58
C GLY A 166 -9.28 -2.75 -15.91
N GLY A 167 -8.61 -3.85 -15.55
CA GLY A 167 -7.33 -3.89 -14.86
C GLY A 167 -7.46 -3.89 -13.33
N PRO A 168 -6.38 -4.22 -12.62
CA PRO A 168 -6.32 -4.16 -11.16
C PRO A 168 -6.70 -2.78 -10.64
N PRO A 169 -7.44 -2.67 -9.51
CA PRO A 169 -7.69 -1.38 -8.88
C PRO A 169 -6.39 -0.64 -8.57
N ILE A 170 -6.32 0.64 -8.97
CA ILE A 170 -5.18 1.50 -8.69
C ILE A 170 -5.46 2.32 -7.44
N TRP A 171 -4.65 2.13 -6.38
CA TRP A 171 -4.70 2.97 -5.21
C TRP A 171 -3.54 3.95 -5.21
N ILE A 172 -3.79 5.20 -4.84
CA ILE A 172 -2.77 6.25 -4.85
C ILE A 172 -2.27 6.52 -3.44
N GLY A 173 -0.96 6.36 -3.24
CA GLY A 173 -0.29 6.70 -2.00
C GLY A 173 0.22 8.14 -1.99
N GLY A 174 0.29 8.72 -0.79
CA GLY A 174 0.89 10.03 -0.57
C GLY A 174 0.12 10.92 0.41
N ARG A 175 0.69 12.08 0.71
CA ARG A 175 0.16 13.01 1.73
C ARG A 175 -0.14 14.42 1.18
N SER A 176 0.25 14.70 -0.06
CA SER A 176 0.08 16.02 -0.68
C SER A 176 -1.29 16.18 -1.35
N ASP A 177 -1.70 17.42 -1.60
CA ASP A 177 -2.91 17.71 -2.35
C ASP A 177 -2.84 17.18 -3.79
N ALA A 178 -1.65 17.15 -4.40
CA ALA A 178 -1.44 16.52 -5.70
C ALA A 178 -1.72 15.00 -5.66
N ALA A 179 -1.32 14.30 -4.58
CA ALA A 179 -1.64 12.88 -4.40
C ALA A 179 -3.15 12.68 -4.22
N ARG A 180 -3.82 13.52 -3.42
CA ARG A 180 -5.28 13.48 -3.24
C ARG A 180 -6.03 13.70 -4.56
N LYS A 181 -5.61 14.73 -5.33
CA LYS A 181 -6.19 14.99 -6.65
C LYS A 181 -6.00 13.79 -7.59
N ARG A 182 -4.81 13.18 -7.61
CA ARG A 182 -4.53 11.98 -8.40
C ARG A 182 -5.42 10.81 -7.99
N ALA A 183 -5.62 10.59 -6.69
CA ALA A 183 -6.47 9.53 -6.16
C ALA A 183 -7.93 9.69 -6.62
N VAL A 184 -8.46 10.92 -6.57
CA VAL A 184 -9.82 11.23 -7.02
C VAL A 184 -9.98 11.08 -8.53
N MET A 185 -9.00 11.56 -9.31
CA MET A 185 -9.13 11.65 -10.77
C MET A 185 -8.72 10.38 -11.50
N LYS A 186 -7.80 9.60 -10.95
CA LYS A 186 -7.14 8.49 -11.66
C LYS A 186 -7.15 7.18 -10.88
N GLY A 187 -7.50 7.19 -9.58
CA GLY A 187 -7.45 6.03 -8.71
C GLY A 187 -8.80 5.41 -8.40
N ASN A 188 -8.76 4.18 -7.89
CA ASN A 188 -9.88 3.45 -7.30
C ASN A 188 -9.79 3.42 -5.76
N GLY A 189 -8.83 4.16 -5.19
CA GLY A 189 -8.61 4.27 -3.77
C GLY A 189 -7.44 5.17 -3.42
N TYR A 190 -7.31 5.43 -2.14
CA TYR A 190 -6.23 6.22 -1.57
C TYR A 190 -5.65 5.49 -0.37
N ILE A 191 -4.33 5.43 -0.26
CA ILE A 191 -3.65 4.87 0.89
C ILE A 191 -2.74 5.93 1.52
N SER A 192 -3.07 6.35 2.74
CA SER A 192 -2.24 7.25 3.54
C SER A 192 -1.26 6.47 4.41
N TYR A 193 -0.22 7.15 4.87
CA TYR A 193 0.71 6.64 5.88
C TYR A 193 1.20 7.79 6.77
N LEU A 194 1.61 7.48 8.00
CA LEU A 194 2.02 8.48 8.99
C LEU A 194 1.01 9.65 9.10
N TYR A 195 -0.24 9.28 9.31
CA TYR A 195 -1.35 10.20 9.60
C TYR A 195 -1.96 9.89 10.95
N SER A 196 -2.42 10.92 11.66
CA SER A 196 -3.41 10.75 12.72
C SER A 196 -4.80 10.58 12.11
N ALA A 197 -5.77 10.11 12.91
CA ALA A 197 -7.16 9.97 12.48
C ALA A 197 -7.76 11.32 12.01
N GLU A 198 -7.43 12.42 12.70
CA GLU A 198 -7.87 13.77 12.35
C GLU A 198 -7.34 14.20 10.99
N LYS A 199 -6.03 13.99 10.74
CA LYS A 199 -5.41 14.28 9.43
C LYS A 199 -5.95 13.42 8.32
N PHE A 200 -6.32 12.17 8.62
CA PHE A 200 -6.99 11.31 7.65
C PHE A 200 -8.36 11.88 7.26
N LYS A 201 -9.17 12.24 8.27
CA LYS A 201 -10.50 12.86 8.08
C LYS A 201 -10.42 14.15 7.26
N GLU A 202 -9.50 15.06 7.61
CA GLU A 202 -9.24 16.27 6.83
C GLU A 202 -8.87 15.97 5.37
N GLY A 203 -7.99 14.98 5.16
CA GLY A 203 -7.58 14.54 3.84
C GLY A 203 -8.75 13.99 3.01
N LEU A 204 -9.63 13.21 3.63
CA LEU A 204 -10.81 12.66 2.98
C LEU A 204 -11.83 13.78 2.63
N THR A 205 -12.05 14.74 3.53
CA THR A 205 -12.88 15.92 3.25
C THR A 205 -12.37 16.69 2.03
N LYS A 206 -11.05 16.95 1.95
CA LYS A 206 -10.45 17.59 0.77
C LYS A 206 -10.65 16.80 -0.51
N MET A 207 -10.61 15.47 -0.45
CA MET A 207 -10.85 14.63 -1.63
C MET A 207 -12.31 14.73 -2.08
N HIS A 208 -13.28 14.78 -1.17
CA HIS A 208 -14.69 15.07 -1.53
C HIS A 208 -14.86 16.44 -2.17
N GLU A 209 -14.19 17.48 -1.66
CA GLU A 209 -14.21 18.81 -2.28
C GLU A 209 -13.63 18.78 -3.71
N ILE A 210 -12.52 18.07 -3.92
CA ILE A 210 -11.91 17.88 -5.25
C ILE A 210 -12.90 17.15 -6.17
N ALA A 211 -13.52 16.08 -5.71
CA ALA A 211 -14.48 15.31 -6.50
C ALA A 211 -15.66 16.19 -6.95
N ASN A 212 -16.23 16.97 -6.04
CA ASN A 212 -17.34 17.88 -6.33
C ASN A 212 -16.95 18.96 -7.37
N LYS A 213 -15.72 19.46 -7.31
CA LYS A 213 -15.22 20.50 -8.26
C LYS A 213 -14.85 19.95 -9.63
N THR A 214 -14.48 18.66 -9.73
CA THR A 214 -13.88 18.07 -10.94
C THR A 214 -14.77 17.04 -11.63
N LYS A 215 -15.99 16.83 -11.17
CA LYS A 215 -16.88 15.74 -11.58
C LYS A 215 -16.24 14.35 -11.34
N GLY A 216 -15.21 14.28 -10.49
CA GLY A 216 -14.68 13.03 -9.96
C GLY A 216 -15.72 12.40 -9.04
N ILE A 217 -15.82 11.07 -9.04
CA ILE A 217 -16.80 10.36 -8.22
C ILE A 217 -16.05 9.50 -7.21
N LEU A 218 -16.25 9.79 -5.92
CA LEU A 218 -15.78 8.93 -4.85
C LEU A 218 -16.92 7.97 -4.46
N GLN A 219 -17.00 6.84 -5.12
CA GLN A 219 -18.03 5.83 -4.86
C GLN A 219 -17.63 4.94 -3.68
N ILE A 220 -17.46 5.56 -2.50
CA ILE A 220 -17.02 4.86 -1.28
C ILE A 220 -18.11 3.91 -0.77
N GLU A 221 -19.34 4.38 -0.72
CA GLU A 221 -20.47 3.61 -0.16
C GLU A 221 -20.85 2.42 -1.05
N GLU A 222 -20.53 2.48 -2.34
CA GLU A 222 -20.71 1.38 -3.30
C GLU A 222 -19.50 0.43 -3.30
N GLY A 223 -18.45 0.74 -2.52
CA GLY A 223 -17.22 -0.06 -2.45
C GLY A 223 -16.33 0.01 -3.70
N LEU A 224 -16.61 0.92 -4.62
CA LEU A 224 -15.85 1.11 -5.87
C LEU A 224 -14.61 1.99 -5.68
N TRP A 225 -14.57 2.78 -4.60
CA TRP A 225 -13.42 3.59 -4.20
C TRP A 225 -13.12 3.38 -2.73
N THR A 226 -11.87 3.13 -2.36
CA THR A 226 -11.48 2.72 -1.01
C THR A 226 -10.55 3.73 -0.33
N PRO A 227 -10.98 4.36 0.79
CA PRO A 227 -10.09 5.10 1.69
C PRO A 227 -9.34 4.13 2.60
N ALA A 228 -8.03 3.98 2.39
CA ALA A 228 -7.18 3.09 3.14
C ALA A 228 -6.12 3.83 3.96
N HIS A 229 -5.68 3.22 5.05
CA HIS A 229 -4.60 3.73 5.89
C HIS A 229 -3.57 2.65 6.18
N HIS A 230 -2.31 2.96 5.90
CA HIS A 230 -1.16 2.15 6.28
C HIS A 230 -0.73 2.55 7.69
N SER A 231 -1.07 1.69 8.67
CA SER A 231 -0.89 1.93 10.09
C SER A 231 0.25 1.10 10.65
N PHE A 232 1.16 1.73 11.39
CA PHE A 232 2.12 1.00 12.20
C PHE A 232 1.43 0.50 13.46
N ILE A 233 1.60 -0.79 13.79
CA ILE A 233 0.94 -1.41 14.93
C ILE A 233 1.89 -2.32 15.70
N PHE A 234 1.79 -2.28 17.02
CA PHE A 234 2.40 -3.26 17.91
C PHE A 234 1.51 -3.50 19.11
N CYS A 235 0.82 -4.66 19.12
CA CYS A 235 -0.05 -5.07 20.21
C CYS A 235 0.78 -5.80 21.28
N HIS A 236 0.85 -5.25 22.49
CA HIS A 236 1.59 -5.82 23.61
C HIS A 236 0.99 -5.40 24.94
N LYS A 237 0.96 -6.33 25.94
CA LYS A 237 0.37 -6.08 27.27
C LYS A 237 1.02 -4.91 28.03
N ASP A 238 2.31 -4.69 27.83
CA ASP A 238 3.04 -3.54 28.40
C ASP A 238 3.06 -2.41 27.37
N GLU A 239 2.27 -1.37 27.63
CA GLU A 239 2.12 -0.20 26.79
C GLU A 239 3.42 0.59 26.62
N GLY A 240 4.19 0.73 27.72
CA GLY A 240 5.48 1.43 27.70
C GLY A 240 6.51 0.73 26.82
N PHE A 241 6.57 -0.60 26.89
CA PHE A 241 7.41 -1.41 26.00
C PHE A 241 6.95 -1.29 24.53
N ALA A 242 5.64 -1.35 24.29
CA ALA A 242 5.08 -1.21 22.96
C ALA A 242 5.45 0.14 22.32
N LEU A 243 5.26 1.23 23.05
CA LEU A 243 5.62 2.57 22.58
C LEU A 243 7.13 2.71 22.31
N LYS A 244 7.96 2.26 23.23
CA LYS A 244 9.42 2.31 23.08
C LYS A 244 9.91 1.53 21.85
N SER A 245 9.36 0.34 21.63
CA SER A 245 9.67 -0.50 20.47
C SER A 245 9.22 0.17 19.17
N GLY A 246 8.02 0.74 19.14
CA GLY A 246 7.50 1.47 17.99
C GLY A 246 8.31 2.72 17.66
N ILE A 247 8.72 3.50 18.66
CA ILE A 247 9.64 4.65 18.48
C ILE A 247 10.94 4.18 17.82
N LYS A 248 11.57 3.13 18.38
CA LYS A 248 12.80 2.56 17.83
C LYS A 248 12.63 2.11 16.38
N ASN A 249 11.55 1.41 16.08
CA ASN A 249 11.24 0.92 14.73
C ASN A 249 11.07 2.08 13.73
N LEU A 250 10.22 3.06 14.05
CA LEU A 250 9.96 4.21 13.18
C LEU A 250 11.22 5.08 13.01
N SER A 251 11.93 5.38 14.08
CA SER A 251 13.14 6.22 14.04
C SER A 251 14.18 5.61 13.11
N ARG A 252 14.38 4.29 13.18
CA ARG A 252 15.32 3.58 12.33
C ARG A 252 14.84 3.51 10.87
N ARG A 253 13.56 3.22 10.65
CA ARG A 253 12.97 3.11 9.31
C ARG A 253 13.07 4.41 8.51
N TYR A 254 12.89 5.55 9.17
CA TYR A 254 12.88 6.87 8.53
C TYR A 254 14.16 7.66 8.74
N ASN A 255 15.13 7.09 9.46
CA ASN A 255 16.38 7.76 9.84
C ASN A 255 16.11 9.14 10.48
N MET A 256 15.17 9.20 11.42
CA MET A 256 14.68 10.42 12.07
C MET A 256 14.21 10.08 13.49
N ASP A 257 14.40 11.01 14.44
CA ASP A 257 13.88 10.82 15.79
C ASP A 257 12.36 10.93 15.85
N PHE A 258 11.70 9.87 16.31
CA PHE A 258 10.25 9.78 16.50
C PHE A 258 9.82 9.90 17.97
N SER A 259 10.72 10.08 18.94
CA SER A 259 10.40 10.05 20.38
C SER A 259 9.28 11.01 20.81
N GLY A 260 9.17 12.19 20.18
CA GLY A 260 8.14 13.18 20.50
C GLY A 260 6.87 13.10 19.65
N ILE A 261 6.81 12.23 18.65
CA ILE A 261 5.71 12.22 17.65
C ILE A 261 5.15 10.84 17.35
N ALA A 262 5.78 9.77 17.83
CA ALA A 262 5.42 8.39 17.48
C ALA A 262 3.97 8.06 17.84
N GLU A 263 3.48 8.47 19.01
CA GLU A 263 2.11 8.23 19.48
C GLU A 263 1.03 8.67 18.49
N LYS A 264 1.33 9.66 17.65
CA LYS A 264 0.38 10.17 16.63
C LYS A 264 0.23 9.20 15.44
N TYR A 265 1.17 8.28 15.26
CA TYR A 265 1.30 7.45 14.06
C TYR A 265 1.30 5.95 14.35
N LEU A 266 1.37 5.57 15.63
CA LEU A 266 1.38 4.20 16.09
C LEU A 266 0.04 3.82 16.69
N ILE A 267 -0.39 2.61 16.39
CA ILE A 267 -1.39 1.87 17.17
C ILE A 267 -0.57 0.94 18.06
N PHE A 268 -0.63 1.12 19.38
CA PHE A 268 0.26 0.38 20.30
C PHE A 268 -0.39 0.13 21.66
N GLY A 269 0.11 -0.89 22.36
CA GLY A 269 -0.33 -1.24 23.69
C GLY A 269 -1.25 -2.47 23.73
N PRO A 270 -2.01 -2.67 24.82
CA PRO A 270 -2.93 -3.78 24.95
C PRO A 270 -4.01 -3.83 23.86
N PRO A 271 -4.65 -5.00 23.63
CA PRO A 271 -5.69 -5.14 22.60
C PRO A 271 -6.79 -4.08 22.69
N GLU A 272 -7.25 -3.75 23.89
CA GLU A 272 -8.27 -2.72 24.14
C GLU A 272 -7.86 -1.34 23.60
N LYS A 273 -6.64 -0.94 23.89
CA LYS A 273 -6.10 0.33 23.40
C LYS A 273 -5.92 0.34 21.87
N CYS A 274 -5.43 -0.78 21.31
CA CYS A 274 -5.35 -0.91 19.87
C CYS A 274 -6.73 -0.79 19.20
N LEU A 275 -7.77 -1.36 19.80
CA LEU A 275 -9.15 -1.25 19.32
C LEU A 275 -9.67 0.19 19.39
N GLU A 276 -9.43 0.91 20.48
CA GLU A 276 -9.80 2.31 20.61
C GLU A 276 -9.16 3.18 19.50
N ASP A 277 -7.88 2.95 19.21
CA ASP A 277 -7.19 3.69 18.16
C ASP A 277 -7.72 3.32 16.76
N ILE A 278 -8.01 2.04 16.50
CA ILE A 278 -8.67 1.59 15.27
C ILE A 278 -10.04 2.27 15.10
N GLU A 279 -10.85 2.36 16.17
CA GLU A 279 -12.15 3.02 16.11
C GLU A 279 -12.04 4.51 15.75
N LYS A 280 -11.03 5.23 16.26
CA LYS A 280 -10.76 6.62 15.86
C LYS A 280 -10.57 6.74 14.34
N PHE A 281 -9.80 5.83 13.74
CA PHE A 281 -9.59 5.80 12.29
C PHE A 281 -10.84 5.35 11.51
N LYS A 282 -11.62 4.40 12.03
CA LYS A 282 -12.92 4.02 11.43
C LYS A 282 -13.86 5.22 11.37
N HIS A 283 -13.97 5.98 12.47
CA HIS A 283 -14.75 7.22 12.53
C HIS A 283 -14.20 8.34 11.63
N ALA A 284 -12.90 8.33 11.36
CA ALA A 284 -12.28 9.24 10.39
C ALA A 284 -12.56 8.84 8.93
N GLY A 285 -13.17 7.66 8.70
CA GLY A 285 -13.59 7.19 7.39
C GLY A 285 -12.69 6.14 6.74
N VAL A 286 -11.73 5.57 7.46
CA VAL A 286 -10.93 4.45 6.96
C VAL A 286 -11.83 3.24 6.72
N LYS A 287 -11.72 2.63 5.54
CA LYS A 287 -12.44 1.40 5.14
C LYS A 287 -11.50 0.21 4.94
N HIS A 288 -10.21 0.45 4.84
CA HIS A 288 -9.22 -0.61 4.72
C HIS A 288 -7.95 -0.25 5.49
N PHE A 289 -7.65 -1.02 6.51
CA PHE A 289 -6.40 -0.92 7.26
C PHE A 289 -5.32 -1.79 6.60
N VAL A 290 -4.12 -1.27 6.49
CA VAL A 290 -2.93 -2.02 6.11
C VAL A 290 -1.97 -1.93 7.29
N PHE A 291 -1.97 -2.93 8.14
CA PHE A 291 -1.11 -2.95 9.31
C PHE A 291 0.34 -3.24 8.94
N LYS A 292 1.26 -2.59 9.62
CA LYS A 292 2.69 -2.88 9.55
C LYS A 292 3.23 -3.06 10.96
N HIS A 293 3.84 -4.21 11.18
CA HIS A 293 4.45 -4.50 12.47
C HIS A 293 5.50 -3.44 12.84
N ALA A 294 5.39 -2.92 14.06
CA ALA A 294 6.26 -1.87 14.60
C ALA A 294 7.02 -2.29 15.87
N GLY A 295 6.87 -3.53 16.27
CA GLY A 295 7.61 -4.13 17.39
C GLY A 295 8.97 -4.70 16.98
N PRO A 296 9.57 -5.52 17.86
CA PRO A 296 10.76 -6.29 17.56
C PRO A 296 10.55 -7.23 16.36
N PRO A 297 11.53 -7.37 15.46
CA PRO A 297 11.37 -8.20 14.25
C PRO A 297 11.05 -9.66 14.52
N GLU A 298 11.61 -10.19 15.58
CA GLU A 298 11.42 -11.58 16.02
C GLU A 298 9.98 -11.89 16.43
N GLU A 299 9.19 -10.87 16.79
CA GLU A 299 7.80 -11.00 17.19
C GLU A 299 6.81 -10.87 16.00
N GLU A 300 7.27 -10.59 14.78
CA GLU A 300 6.37 -10.29 13.65
C GLU A 300 5.39 -11.42 13.34
N LEU A 301 5.84 -12.67 13.39
CA LEU A 301 4.98 -13.83 13.13
C LEU A 301 3.96 -14.06 14.27
N ASP A 302 4.38 -13.92 15.52
CA ASP A 302 3.49 -14.03 16.67
C ASP A 302 2.42 -12.93 16.66
N GLN A 303 2.78 -11.75 16.16
CA GLN A 303 1.85 -10.64 15.99
C GLN A 303 0.76 -10.91 14.94
N LEU A 304 1.01 -11.76 13.94
CA LEU A 304 -0.05 -12.15 13.00
C LEU A 304 -1.22 -12.85 13.71
N ALA A 305 -0.91 -13.82 14.57
CA ALA A 305 -1.92 -14.54 15.35
C ALA A 305 -2.61 -13.59 16.34
N LEU A 306 -1.82 -12.90 17.17
CA LEU A 306 -2.32 -12.01 18.21
C LEU A 306 -3.25 -10.92 17.65
N LEU A 307 -2.84 -10.24 16.60
CA LEU A 307 -3.65 -9.20 15.96
C LEU A 307 -4.92 -9.76 15.35
N SER A 308 -4.87 -10.94 14.73
CA SER A 308 -6.05 -11.58 14.17
C SER A 308 -7.08 -11.93 15.25
N GLU A 309 -6.66 -12.59 16.31
CA GLU A 309 -7.52 -13.13 17.37
C GLU A 309 -8.04 -12.04 18.31
N GLU A 310 -7.16 -11.18 18.82
CA GLU A 310 -7.48 -10.23 19.89
C GLU A 310 -7.92 -8.86 19.38
N VAL A 311 -7.53 -8.48 18.18
CA VAL A 311 -7.81 -7.13 17.64
C VAL A 311 -8.77 -7.21 16.46
N ILE A 312 -8.42 -7.91 15.38
CA ILE A 312 -9.18 -7.87 14.13
C ILE A 312 -10.54 -8.54 14.28
N ALA A 313 -10.61 -9.70 14.94
CA ALA A 313 -11.87 -10.41 15.19
C ALA A 313 -12.86 -9.53 15.94
N ARG A 314 -12.39 -8.77 16.93
CA ARG A 314 -13.21 -7.84 17.72
C ARG A 314 -13.55 -6.55 16.96
N ALA A 315 -12.64 -6.01 16.16
CA ALA A 315 -12.86 -4.82 15.36
C ALA A 315 -13.82 -5.04 14.17
N LYS A 316 -14.03 -6.28 13.74
CA LYS A 316 -14.99 -6.65 12.66
C LYS A 316 -16.43 -6.74 13.16
N ASN A 317 -16.63 -6.91 14.45
CA ASN A 317 -17.95 -6.95 15.12
C ASN A 317 -18.41 -5.54 15.50
#